data_d25f014d77ce4cdb3c5819d5339c78d7
#
_entry.id   d25f014d77ce4cdb3c5819d5339c78d7
#
_cell.length_a   1.000
_cell.length_b   1.000
_cell.length_c   1.000
_cell.angle_alpha   90.00
_cell.angle_beta   90.00
_cell.angle_gamma   90.00
#
_symmetry.space_group_name_H-M   'P 1'
#
loop_
_entity.id
_entity.type
_entity.pdbx_description
1 polymer ?
#
loop_
_entity_poly.entity_id
_entity_poly.type
_entity_poly.pdbx_seq_one_letter_code
_entity_poly.pdbx_strand_id
1 'polypeptide(L)'
;MLEVLPIQTKLEQEAICARCGVEFKTDCMAYHALVDGNLTAVCQFTMDAEGGHIHDLAMVRDVDFSDRDRIESLFVMGRATLNFIDLCGVHVAYFEDANFEGEGMIKSIGFTKTPEGRWFVDLTDFFVEPCQHGHGLKRD
;
A
#
# COMPACT_ATOMS: atom_id res chain seq x y z
N MET A 1 -10.25 12.93 8.89
CA MET A 1 -9.68 11.66 9.38
C MET A 1 -9.40 10.72 8.22
N LEU A 2 -8.22 10.18 8.17
CA LEU A 2 -7.82 9.24 7.12
C LEU A 2 -8.31 7.83 7.43
N GLU A 3 -8.94 7.19 6.45
CA GLU A 3 -9.33 5.79 6.53
C GLU A 3 -8.77 5.05 5.32
N VAL A 4 -8.31 3.82 5.54
CA VAL A 4 -7.89 2.92 4.46
C VAL A 4 -8.76 1.68 4.55
N LEU A 5 -9.54 1.42 3.52
CA LEU A 5 -10.55 0.37 3.51
C LEU A 5 -10.43 -0.50 2.27
N PRO A 6 -10.74 -1.80 2.39
CA PRO A 6 -10.75 -2.66 1.21
C PRO A 6 -11.91 -2.26 0.29
N ILE A 7 -11.67 -2.35 -1.02
CA ILE A 7 -12.71 -2.10 -2.01
C ILE A 7 -13.51 -3.39 -2.15
N GLN A 8 -14.85 -3.29 -2.03
CA GLN A 8 -15.71 -4.45 -1.88
C GLN A 8 -16.15 -5.08 -3.20
N THR A 9 -16.26 -4.30 -4.28
CA THR A 9 -16.73 -4.81 -5.56
C THR A 9 -15.82 -4.42 -6.69
N LYS A 10 -15.82 -5.22 -7.77
CA LYS A 10 -15.02 -4.91 -8.95
C LYS A 10 -15.54 -3.68 -9.68
N LEU A 11 -16.84 -3.45 -9.66
CA LEU A 11 -17.43 -2.26 -10.27
C LEU A 11 -16.92 -1.00 -9.58
N GLU A 12 -16.89 -1.02 -8.26
CA GLU A 12 -16.37 0.10 -7.47
C GLU A 12 -14.87 0.28 -7.72
N GLN A 13 -14.11 -0.81 -7.77
CA GLN A 13 -12.68 -0.76 -8.03
C GLN A 13 -12.39 -0.14 -9.39
N GLU A 14 -13.15 -0.50 -10.42
CA GLU A 14 -12.98 0.04 -11.75
C GLU A 14 -13.19 1.56 -11.76
N ALA A 15 -14.26 2.03 -11.12
CA ALA A 15 -14.56 3.45 -11.06
C ALA A 15 -13.47 4.23 -10.30
N ILE A 16 -12.96 3.67 -9.21
CA ILE A 16 -11.91 4.31 -8.42
C ILE A 16 -10.60 4.37 -9.21
N CYS A 17 -10.25 3.28 -9.90
CA CYS A 17 -9.04 3.25 -10.73
C CYS A 17 -9.10 4.31 -11.82
N ALA A 18 -10.27 4.50 -12.43
CA ALA A 18 -10.44 5.52 -13.46
C ALA A 18 -10.15 6.91 -12.89
N ARG A 19 -10.61 7.20 -11.67
CA ARG A 19 -10.36 8.49 -11.03
C ARG A 19 -8.88 8.69 -10.69
N CYS A 20 -8.16 7.61 -10.45
CA CYS A 20 -6.73 7.68 -10.12
C CYS A 20 -5.84 7.54 -11.35
N GLY A 21 -6.41 7.37 -12.53
CA GLY A 21 -5.64 7.27 -13.76
C GLY A 21 -4.82 6.00 -13.88
N VAL A 22 -5.24 4.92 -13.22
CA VAL A 22 -4.56 3.62 -13.32
C VAL A 22 -5.46 2.61 -14.02
N GLU A 23 -4.83 1.63 -14.67
CA GLU A 23 -5.55 0.56 -15.34
C GLU A 23 -6.23 -0.35 -14.32
N PHE A 24 -7.51 -0.59 -14.49
CA PHE A 24 -8.24 -1.53 -13.64
C PHE A 24 -7.79 -2.96 -13.96
N LYS A 25 -7.39 -3.69 -12.91
CA LYS A 25 -6.91 -5.07 -13.03
C LYS A 25 -7.87 -5.98 -12.27
N THR A 26 -8.63 -6.79 -13.00
CA THR A 26 -9.71 -7.61 -12.41
C THR A 26 -9.20 -8.67 -11.45
N ASP A 27 -7.95 -9.12 -11.62
CA ASP A 27 -7.36 -10.13 -10.74
C ASP A 27 -6.73 -9.55 -9.49
N CYS A 28 -6.70 -8.22 -9.36
CA CYS A 28 -6.14 -7.58 -8.18
C CYS A 28 -7.18 -7.39 -7.09
N MET A 29 -6.73 -7.56 -5.85
CA MET A 29 -7.41 -6.99 -4.70
C MET A 29 -7.04 -5.51 -4.62
N ALA A 30 -7.82 -4.73 -3.89
CA ALA A 30 -7.53 -3.31 -3.80
C ALA A 30 -7.96 -2.71 -2.47
N TYR A 31 -7.18 -1.72 -2.04
CA TYR A 31 -7.53 -0.80 -0.96
C TYR A 31 -7.75 0.58 -1.55
N HIS A 32 -8.56 1.38 -0.88
CA HIS A 32 -8.66 2.80 -1.18
C HIS A 32 -8.50 3.61 0.10
N ALA A 33 -8.06 4.84 -0.05
CA ALA A 33 -7.89 5.78 1.04
C ALA A 33 -8.93 6.88 0.94
N LEU A 34 -9.45 7.28 2.09
CA LEU A 34 -10.46 8.34 2.20
C LEU A 34 -10.00 9.33 3.27
N VAL A 35 -10.12 10.61 2.97
CA VAL A 35 -9.91 11.66 3.98
C VAL A 35 -11.25 12.35 4.17
N ASP A 36 -11.78 12.27 5.39
CA ASP A 36 -13.09 12.81 5.75
C ASP A 36 -14.19 12.32 4.79
N GLY A 37 -14.11 11.04 4.41
CA GLY A 37 -15.09 10.42 3.52
C GLY A 37 -14.86 10.64 2.04
N ASN A 38 -13.87 11.41 1.65
CA ASN A 38 -13.59 11.71 0.25
C ASN A 38 -12.43 10.84 -0.26
N LEU A 39 -12.62 10.21 -1.40
CA LEU A 39 -11.61 9.36 -2.00
C LEU A 39 -10.34 10.13 -2.31
N THR A 40 -9.18 9.59 -1.91
CA THR A 40 -7.90 10.21 -2.18
C THR A 40 -6.95 9.33 -2.98
N ALA A 41 -7.01 8.00 -2.83
CA ALA A 41 -5.99 7.13 -3.43
C ALA A 41 -6.47 5.70 -3.58
N VAL A 42 -5.76 4.93 -4.42
CA VAL A 42 -6.04 3.51 -4.65
C VAL A 42 -4.72 2.72 -4.65
N CYS A 43 -4.80 1.46 -4.21
CA CYS A 43 -3.71 0.51 -4.29
C CYS A 43 -4.25 -0.81 -4.80
N GLN A 44 -3.73 -1.30 -5.93
CA GLN A 44 -4.07 -2.62 -6.46
C GLN A 44 -2.90 -3.58 -6.21
N PHE A 45 -3.19 -4.78 -5.75
CA PHE A 45 -2.14 -5.73 -5.40
C PHE A 45 -2.60 -7.18 -5.58
N THR A 46 -1.62 -8.08 -5.73
CA THR A 46 -1.85 -9.52 -5.80
C THR A 46 -0.91 -10.24 -4.84
N MET A 47 -1.18 -11.53 -4.63
CA MET A 47 -0.29 -12.43 -3.90
C MET A 47 -0.15 -13.71 -4.70
N ASP A 48 1.08 -14.23 -4.77
CA ASP A 48 1.36 -15.49 -5.44
C ASP A 48 2.50 -16.22 -4.72
N ALA A 49 3.05 -17.26 -5.36
CA ALA A 49 4.10 -18.05 -4.73
C ALA A 49 5.39 -17.26 -4.49
N GLU A 50 5.62 -16.20 -5.24
CA GLU A 50 6.80 -15.35 -5.06
C GLU A 50 6.62 -14.41 -3.87
N GLY A 51 5.42 -13.94 -3.65
CA GLY A 51 5.13 -12.97 -2.58
C GLY A 51 3.95 -12.09 -2.93
N GLY A 52 3.84 -10.97 -2.23
CA GLY A 52 2.88 -9.93 -2.54
C GLY A 52 3.44 -8.98 -3.60
N HIS A 53 2.56 -8.40 -4.41
CA HIS A 53 2.95 -7.47 -5.47
C HIS A 53 2.03 -6.28 -5.46
N ILE A 54 2.57 -5.09 -5.18
CA ILE A 54 1.80 -3.85 -5.31
C ILE A 54 1.99 -3.37 -6.75
N HIS A 55 0.91 -3.43 -7.53
CA HIS A 55 0.95 -3.09 -8.94
C HIS A 55 0.67 -1.62 -9.20
N ASP A 56 -0.14 -0.99 -8.36
CA ASP A 56 -0.51 0.42 -8.52
C ASP A 56 -0.67 1.06 -7.14
N LEU A 57 -0.14 2.27 -7.01
CA LEU A 57 -0.30 3.09 -5.83
C LEU A 57 -0.43 4.53 -6.34
N ALA A 58 -1.65 5.10 -6.30
CA ALA A 58 -1.90 6.35 -7.00
C ALA A 58 -2.95 7.20 -6.30
N MET A 59 -2.77 8.52 -6.40
CA MET A 59 -3.73 9.50 -5.92
C MET A 59 -4.78 9.81 -6.98
N VAL A 60 -5.95 10.27 -6.55
CA VAL A 60 -6.98 10.80 -7.44
C VAL A 60 -6.37 11.96 -8.25
N ARG A 61 -6.67 11.98 -9.55
CA ARG A 61 -6.00 12.90 -10.48
C ARG A 61 -6.61 14.27 -10.59
N ASP A 62 -7.92 14.38 -10.36
CA ASP A 62 -8.67 15.61 -10.62
C ASP A 62 -8.85 16.49 -9.37
N VAL A 63 -8.10 16.21 -8.31
CA VAL A 63 -8.14 16.98 -7.07
C VAL A 63 -6.72 17.32 -6.66
N ASP A 64 -6.53 18.58 -6.24
CA ASP A 64 -5.25 18.99 -5.67
C ASP A 64 -5.26 18.69 -4.17
N PHE A 65 -4.29 17.92 -3.73
CA PHE A 65 -4.15 17.56 -2.32
C PHE A 65 -2.99 18.32 -1.71
N SER A 66 -3.09 18.60 -0.40
CA SER A 66 -1.94 19.09 0.33
C SER A 66 -0.86 18.00 0.35
N ASP A 67 0.39 18.40 0.54
CA ASP A 67 1.48 17.44 0.67
C ASP A 67 1.21 16.46 1.80
N ARG A 68 0.64 16.95 2.90
CA ARG A 68 0.32 16.13 4.05
C ARG A 68 -0.68 15.04 3.69
N ASP A 69 -1.80 15.40 3.04
CA ASP A 69 -2.83 14.42 2.68
C ASP A 69 -2.29 13.41 1.68
N ARG A 70 -1.47 13.86 0.74
CA ARG A 70 -0.84 12.97 -0.23
C ARG A 70 0.09 11.97 0.47
N ILE A 71 0.99 12.47 1.32
CA ILE A 71 1.96 11.63 2.00
C ILE A 71 1.26 10.64 2.92
N GLU A 72 0.29 11.11 3.72
CA GLU A 72 -0.43 10.24 4.65
C GLU A 72 -1.23 9.17 3.90
N SER A 73 -1.95 9.55 2.84
CA SER A 73 -2.76 8.61 2.07
C SER A 73 -1.90 7.49 1.49
N LEU A 74 -0.80 7.85 0.85
CA LEU A 74 0.07 6.86 0.19
C LEU A 74 0.80 5.99 1.21
N PHE A 75 1.35 6.60 2.25
CA PHE A 75 2.11 5.87 3.26
C PHE A 75 1.23 4.89 4.03
N VAL A 76 0.10 5.38 4.56
CA VAL A 76 -0.77 4.53 5.39
C VAL A 76 -1.38 3.42 4.55
N MET A 77 -1.78 3.72 3.31
CA MET A 77 -2.34 2.71 2.43
C MET A 77 -1.30 1.66 2.04
N GLY A 78 -0.07 2.09 1.75
CA GLY A 78 1.03 1.16 1.46
C GLY A 78 1.30 0.23 2.65
N ARG A 79 1.34 0.79 3.85
CA ARG A 79 1.55 0.00 5.07
C ARG A 79 0.39 -0.94 5.35
N ALA A 80 -0.86 -0.48 5.14
CA ALA A 80 -2.03 -1.34 5.32
C ALA A 80 -2.01 -2.52 4.35
N THR A 81 -1.59 -2.29 3.11
CA THR A 81 -1.47 -3.36 2.12
C THR A 81 -0.43 -4.38 2.54
N LEU A 82 0.75 -3.93 2.97
CA LEU A 82 1.80 -4.83 3.44
C LEU A 82 1.35 -5.63 4.65
N ASN A 83 0.63 -4.98 5.58
CA ASN A 83 0.13 -5.66 6.76
C ASN A 83 -0.86 -6.76 6.38
N PHE A 84 -1.75 -6.49 5.43
CA PHE A 84 -2.70 -7.50 4.96
C PHE A 84 -1.96 -8.69 4.32
N ILE A 85 -0.96 -8.42 3.48
CA ILE A 85 -0.16 -9.46 2.84
C ILE A 85 0.50 -10.35 3.92
N ASP A 86 1.10 -9.71 4.92
CA ASP A 86 1.75 -10.42 6.02
C ASP A 86 0.76 -11.28 6.82
N LEU A 87 -0.43 -10.73 7.10
CA LEU A 87 -1.48 -11.45 7.82
C LEU A 87 -2.00 -12.66 7.03
N CYS A 88 -1.88 -12.63 5.71
CA CYS A 88 -2.25 -13.77 4.87
C CYS A 88 -1.17 -14.87 4.85
N GLY A 89 -0.09 -14.69 5.61
CA GLY A 89 0.99 -15.66 5.67
C GLY A 89 2.04 -15.49 4.59
N VAL A 90 2.01 -14.37 3.87
CA VAL A 90 2.98 -14.05 2.82
C VAL A 90 3.94 -13.01 3.38
N HIS A 91 5.21 -13.38 3.54
CA HIS A 91 6.15 -12.55 4.29
C HIS A 91 7.18 -11.83 3.43
N VAL A 92 6.89 -11.69 2.15
CA VAL A 92 7.72 -10.98 1.19
C VAL A 92 6.81 -10.18 0.26
N ALA A 93 7.21 -8.97 -0.11
CA ALA A 93 6.43 -8.18 -1.05
C ALA A 93 7.33 -7.36 -1.96
N TYR A 94 6.79 -7.05 -3.14
CA TYR A 94 7.47 -6.27 -4.17
C TYR A 94 6.62 -5.08 -4.57
N PHE A 95 7.29 -3.97 -4.89
CA PHE A 95 6.61 -2.79 -5.42
C PHE A 95 6.85 -2.75 -6.92
N GLU A 96 5.79 -2.90 -7.70
CA GLU A 96 5.89 -3.12 -9.15
C GLU A 96 5.41 -1.93 -9.98
N ASP A 97 4.97 -0.84 -9.35
CA ASP A 97 4.43 0.30 -10.10
C ASP A 97 5.57 1.13 -10.70
N ALA A 98 5.90 0.85 -11.95
CA ALA A 98 7.00 1.53 -12.65
C ALA A 98 6.69 3.00 -12.94
N ASN A 99 5.42 3.39 -12.90
CA ASN A 99 5.01 4.77 -13.17
C ASN A 99 4.96 5.64 -11.92
N PHE A 100 5.16 5.05 -10.76
CA PHE A 100 5.13 5.79 -9.51
C PHE A 100 6.37 6.68 -9.39
N GLU A 101 6.15 7.95 -9.10
CA GLU A 101 7.24 8.91 -8.90
C GLU A 101 7.41 9.18 -7.41
N GLY A 102 8.65 9.08 -6.93
CA GLY A 102 8.94 9.35 -5.55
C GLY A 102 9.55 8.17 -4.82
N GLU A 103 10.82 7.86 -5.12
CA GLU A 103 11.52 6.76 -4.45
C GLU A 103 11.53 6.92 -2.94
N GLY A 104 11.52 8.16 -2.45
CA GLY A 104 11.47 8.42 -1.01
C GLY A 104 10.24 7.83 -0.36
N MET A 105 9.08 7.91 -1.02
CA MET A 105 7.84 7.31 -0.51
C MET A 105 7.93 5.79 -0.51
N ILE A 106 8.46 5.19 -1.58
CA ILE A 106 8.60 3.74 -1.66
C ILE A 106 9.49 3.24 -0.52
N LYS A 107 10.59 3.94 -0.25
CA LYS A 107 11.47 3.61 0.86
C LYS A 107 10.80 3.80 2.21
N SER A 108 10.02 4.87 2.36
CA SER A 108 9.30 5.15 3.61
C SER A 108 8.31 4.05 3.95
N ILE A 109 7.64 3.50 2.94
CA ILE A 109 6.71 2.40 3.14
C ILE A 109 7.45 1.16 3.65
N GLY A 110 8.70 0.94 3.24
CA GLY A 110 9.53 -0.13 3.79
C GLY A 110 10.34 -0.89 2.76
N PHE A 111 10.20 -0.56 1.48
CA PHE A 111 10.92 -1.27 0.43
C PHE A 111 12.37 -0.81 0.31
N THR A 112 13.24 -1.73 -0.10
CA THR A 112 14.61 -1.43 -0.48
C THR A 112 14.83 -1.89 -1.91
N LYS A 113 15.73 -1.20 -2.62
CA LYS A 113 16.00 -1.53 -4.01
C LYS A 113 17.10 -2.57 -4.10
N THR A 114 16.85 -3.66 -4.81
CA THR A 114 17.85 -4.71 -5.03
C THR A 114 18.87 -4.24 -6.06
N PRO A 115 20.04 -4.93 -6.16
CA PRO A 115 21.02 -4.59 -7.19
C PRO A 115 20.46 -4.68 -8.62
N GLU A 116 19.44 -5.52 -8.83
CA GLU A 116 18.76 -5.65 -10.12
C GLU A 116 17.76 -4.54 -10.39
N GLY A 117 17.57 -3.63 -9.42
CA GLY A 117 16.66 -2.52 -9.57
C GLY A 117 15.23 -2.80 -9.16
N ARG A 118 14.98 -3.89 -8.46
CA ARG A 118 13.64 -4.27 -8.02
C ARG A 118 13.41 -3.82 -6.57
N TRP A 119 12.21 -3.31 -6.29
CA TRP A 119 11.82 -2.90 -4.94
C TRP A 119 11.26 -4.09 -4.17
N PHE A 120 11.78 -4.35 -2.98
CA PHE A 120 11.53 -5.55 -2.21
C PHE A 120 11.47 -5.24 -0.71
N VAL A 121 10.62 -5.97 0.02
CA VAL A 121 10.59 -5.91 1.48
C VAL A 121 10.40 -7.31 2.05
N ASP A 122 11.18 -7.62 3.09
CA ASP A 122 11.00 -8.84 3.89
C ASP A 122 10.08 -8.45 5.06
N LEU A 123 8.90 -9.05 5.11
CA LEU A 123 7.90 -8.72 6.11
C LEU A 123 8.06 -9.52 7.39
N THR A 124 9.01 -10.46 7.46
CA THR A 124 9.28 -11.21 8.67
C THR A 124 9.66 -10.22 9.78
N ASP A 125 8.89 -10.22 10.86
CA ASP A 125 9.06 -9.31 11.99
C ASP A 125 8.93 -7.82 11.65
N PHE A 126 8.44 -7.48 10.45
CA PHE A 126 8.35 -6.10 10.00
C PHE A 126 7.39 -5.28 10.87
N PHE A 127 6.29 -5.90 11.30
CA PHE A 127 5.26 -5.24 12.09
C PHE A 127 5.35 -5.54 13.58
N VAL A 128 6.45 -6.12 14.04
CA VAL A 128 6.65 -6.38 15.46
C VAL A 128 7.09 -5.10 16.15
N GLU A 129 6.39 -4.70 17.20
CA GLU A 129 6.73 -3.49 17.92
C GLU A 129 7.85 -3.74 18.92
N PRO A 130 8.91 -2.93 18.89
CA PRO A 130 10.03 -3.12 19.81
C PRO A 130 9.62 -3.09 21.28
N CYS A 131 8.66 -2.24 21.62
CA CYS A 131 8.25 -2.07 23.01
C CYS A 131 7.48 -3.26 23.57
N GLN A 132 7.09 -4.20 22.73
CA GLN A 132 6.43 -5.43 23.17
C GLN A 132 7.41 -6.48 23.63
N HIS A 133 8.66 -6.19 23.47
CA HIS A 133 9.69 -7.15 23.84
C HIS A 133 10.24 -6.82 25.19
N GLY A 134 9.80 -6.28 25.76
CA GLY A 134 10.32 -6.02 26.92
C GLY A 134 9.87 -5.08 27.83
N HIS A 135 9.50 -4.97 26.54
CA HIS A 135 8.95 -4.48 27.35
C HIS A 135 8.38 -4.52 27.31
N GLY A 136 8.23 -4.73 26.85
CA GLY A 136 7.51 -4.64 27.38
C GLY A 136 7.10 -4.78 26.87
N LEU A 137 6.94 -4.93 26.76
CA LEU A 137 6.40 -4.91 26.98
C LEU A 137 5.93 -5.31 26.67
N LYS A 138 5.77 -5.44 26.57
CA LYS A 138 5.24 -5.58 26.88
C LYS A 138 4.74 -6.13 26.56
N ARG A 139 4.68 -6.41 26.33
CA ARG A 139 4.07 -6.70 26.58
C ARG A 139 3.99 -7.34 26.61
N ASP A 140 4.19 -7.40 26.67
CA ASP A 140 4.02 -7.69 27.24
C ASP A 140 3.85 -7.90 27.48
#